data_bf95a98f538cdce4e849765dbd090f1f
#
_entry.id   bf95a98f538cdce4e849765dbd090f1f
#
_cell.length_a   1.000
_cell.length_b   1.000
_cell.length_c   1.000
_cell.angle_alpha   90.00
_cell.angle_beta   90.00
_cell.angle_gamma   90.00
#
_symmetry.space_group_name_H-M   'P 1'
#
loop_
_entity.id
_entity.type
_entity.pdbx_description
1 polymer ?
#
loop_
_entity_poly.entity_id
_entity_poly.type
_entity_poly.pdbx_seq_one_letter_code
_entity_poly.pdbx_strand_id
1 'polypeptide(L)'
;MIKKYSYILCSFVLLGCLISCSYDDNLSNQFDSPEAEIKQADTVNNDNNLATNKEENEKSKINSDDINSNAIDVTSLIPAGWHILEHTEPVKAEGDLNKDGIQDLAIVIEKTQEEYDATRSLLIAFGNKDHTFSLSTIADKVILGAQEGGGWGDPFDGIIIDRGSVVVSDFGGSSQRWYDKYRFRFQENDWYLIGVSMGWNHSIKEGTEMAFDEEDYNLLTGDYIFNKTNENGEEKITRGNRGKKKLVKLGEFNIDDM
;
A
#
# COMPACT_ATOMS: atom_id res chain seq x y z
N MET A 1 3.58 -19.63 -28.37
CA MET A 1 3.17 -20.85 -27.62
C MET A 1 2.00 -20.42 -26.74
N ILE A 2 0.77 -20.85 -27.06
CA ILE A 2 -0.47 -20.35 -26.43
C ILE A 2 -0.69 -21.14 -25.15
N LYS A 3 -0.56 -20.49 -23.98
CA LYS A 3 -0.91 -21.09 -22.69
C LYS A 3 -2.43 -21.14 -22.55
N LYS A 4 -2.97 -22.35 -22.38
CA LYS A 4 -4.39 -22.60 -22.12
C LYS A 4 -4.70 -22.36 -20.65
N TYR A 5 -5.52 -21.36 -20.36
CA TYR A 5 -6.14 -21.22 -19.04
C TYR A 5 -7.26 -22.24 -18.88
N SER A 6 -7.15 -23.09 -17.86
CA SER A 6 -8.14 -24.10 -17.52
C SER A 6 -9.12 -23.52 -16.51
N TYR A 7 -10.31 -23.12 -16.97
CA TYR A 7 -11.41 -22.73 -16.11
C TYR A 7 -12.06 -23.96 -15.50
N ILE A 8 -12.00 -24.09 -14.17
CA ILE A 8 -12.80 -25.09 -13.43
C ILE A 8 -14.16 -24.45 -13.15
N LEU A 9 -15.15 -24.88 -13.94
CA LEU A 9 -16.56 -24.56 -13.78
C LEU A 9 -17.11 -25.39 -12.59
N CYS A 10 -17.36 -24.78 -11.44
CA CYS A 10 -18.14 -25.40 -10.37
C CYS A 10 -19.59 -24.91 -10.42
N SER A 11 -20.44 -25.79 -10.91
CA SER A 11 -21.91 -25.64 -10.94
C SER A 11 -22.44 -25.87 -9.52
N PHE A 12 -23.13 -24.91 -8.89
CA PHE A 12 -23.90 -25.12 -7.66
C PHE A 12 -25.37 -24.82 -7.87
N VAL A 13 -26.15 -25.81 -7.50
CA VAL A 13 -27.61 -25.88 -7.53
C VAL A 13 -28.20 -25.00 -6.43
N LEU A 14 -29.21 -24.19 -6.78
CA LEU A 14 -30.05 -23.36 -5.92
C LEU A 14 -30.97 -24.22 -5.04
N LEU A 15 -31.01 -23.90 -3.76
CA LEU A 15 -32.17 -24.16 -2.93
C LEU A 15 -32.51 -22.91 -2.10
N GLY A 16 -33.67 -22.32 -2.39
CA GLY A 16 -34.11 -21.07 -1.81
C GLY A 16 -34.72 -21.24 -0.41
N CYS A 17 -34.60 -20.20 0.38
CA CYS A 17 -35.50 -19.92 1.51
C CYS A 17 -35.71 -18.41 1.63
N LEU A 18 -36.97 -18.00 1.45
CA LEU A 18 -37.50 -16.67 1.65
C LEU A 18 -37.62 -16.38 3.15
N ILE A 19 -36.99 -15.34 3.66
CA ILE A 19 -37.41 -14.68 4.90
C ILE A 19 -37.40 -13.17 4.65
N SER A 20 -38.62 -12.63 4.68
CA SER A 20 -38.93 -11.21 4.66
C SER A 20 -38.67 -10.60 6.05
N CYS A 21 -37.93 -9.50 6.12
CA CYS A 21 -38.00 -8.57 7.24
C CYS A 21 -37.92 -7.14 6.73
N SER A 22 -38.98 -6.41 7.00
CA SER A 22 -39.15 -4.97 6.80
C SER A 22 -38.16 -4.18 7.65
N TYR A 23 -37.59 -3.15 7.05
CA TYR A 23 -36.73 -2.17 7.72
C TYR A 23 -37.34 -0.78 7.58
N ASP A 24 -37.54 -0.14 8.75
CA ASP A 24 -38.08 1.20 8.89
C ASP A 24 -37.03 2.28 8.59
N ASP A 25 -37.42 3.26 7.80
CA ASP A 25 -36.71 4.53 7.59
C ASP A 25 -36.84 5.43 8.83
N ASN A 26 -35.72 5.94 9.35
CA ASN A 26 -35.53 7.29 9.90
C ASN A 26 -34.23 7.38 10.70
N LEU A 27 -33.25 8.14 10.20
CA LEU A 27 -32.52 9.13 11.00
C LEU A 27 -31.63 10.02 10.11
N SER A 28 -32.13 11.23 9.86
CA SER A 28 -31.33 12.37 9.43
C SER A 28 -30.49 12.86 10.62
N ASN A 29 -29.16 12.92 10.49
CA ASN A 29 -28.32 13.70 11.40
C ASN A 29 -27.38 14.62 10.60
N GLN A 30 -27.69 15.87 10.75
CA GLN A 30 -27.03 17.10 10.40
C GLN A 30 -25.71 17.19 11.23
N PHE A 31 -24.56 17.36 10.57
CA PHE A 31 -23.32 17.79 11.21
C PHE A 31 -23.05 19.25 10.89
N ASP A 32 -23.24 20.10 11.93
CA ASP A 32 -22.79 21.46 11.98
C ASP A 32 -21.27 21.51 12.22
N SER A 33 -20.58 22.32 11.41
CA SER A 33 -19.18 22.74 11.63
C SER A 33 -19.17 24.01 12.49
N PRO A 34 -18.29 24.17 13.47
CA PRO A 34 -18.05 25.45 14.11
C PRO A 34 -16.96 26.26 13.38
N GLU A 35 -17.34 27.44 12.90
CA GLU A 35 -16.44 28.53 12.53
C GLU A 35 -15.67 29.05 13.76
N ALA A 36 -14.36 29.22 13.63
CA ALA A 36 -13.53 29.89 14.63
C ALA A 36 -13.24 31.33 14.19
N GLU A 37 -13.78 32.27 14.92
CA GLU A 37 -13.53 33.71 14.83
C GLU A 37 -12.07 34.08 15.11
N ILE A 38 -11.50 34.89 14.21
CA ILE A 38 -10.22 35.57 14.37
C ILE A 38 -10.49 36.90 15.09
N LYS A 39 -9.98 37.07 16.30
CA LYS A 39 -9.90 38.39 16.96
C LYS A 39 -8.50 38.96 16.78
N GLN A 40 -8.45 40.10 16.06
CA GLN A 40 -7.34 41.06 16.07
C GLN A 40 -7.27 41.77 17.43
N ALA A 41 -6.07 41.96 17.92
CA ALA A 41 -5.80 42.95 18.99
C ALA A 41 -4.49 43.69 18.69
N ASP A 42 -4.59 44.97 18.91
CA ASP A 42 -3.80 46.09 18.47
C ASP A 42 -2.39 46.21 19.02
N THR A 43 -1.60 46.97 18.26
CA THR A 43 -0.32 47.61 18.48
C THR A 43 -0.23 48.45 19.75
N VAL A 44 0.89 48.37 20.45
CA VAL A 44 1.46 49.50 21.21
C VAL A 44 2.98 49.53 21.03
N ASN A 45 3.46 50.64 20.46
CA ASN A 45 4.85 51.09 20.43
C ASN A 45 5.31 51.50 21.84
N ASN A 46 6.57 51.26 22.15
CA ASN A 46 7.34 52.24 22.93
C ASN A 46 8.86 52.11 22.71
N ASP A 47 9.43 53.20 22.25
CA ASP A 47 10.86 53.52 22.18
C ASP A 47 11.48 53.62 23.57
N ASN A 48 12.73 53.22 23.72
CA ASN A 48 13.80 54.08 24.25
C ASN A 48 15.15 53.34 24.43
N ASN A 49 16.10 53.80 23.66
CA ASN A 49 17.53 54.15 23.89
C ASN A 49 18.33 53.50 25.05
N LEU A 50 19.50 53.07 24.73
CA LEU A 50 20.84 53.61 25.01
C LEU A 50 21.89 52.60 25.54
N ALA A 51 22.95 52.53 24.73
CA ALA A 51 24.40 52.40 25.08
C ALA A 51 24.99 51.05 25.53
N THR A 52 25.85 50.59 24.64
CA THR A 52 27.24 50.09 24.82
C THR A 52 27.54 49.05 25.90
N ASN A 53 27.97 47.86 25.44
CA ASN A 53 29.34 47.40 25.68
C ASN A 53 29.69 46.21 24.77
N LYS A 54 30.88 46.30 24.16
CA LYS A 54 31.55 45.25 23.41
C LYS A 54 31.93 44.10 24.35
N GLU A 55 31.54 42.89 24.02
CA GLU A 55 32.32 41.68 24.28
C GLU A 55 32.10 40.74 23.11
N GLU A 56 33.18 40.45 22.42
CA GLU A 56 33.32 39.46 21.40
C GLU A 56 32.98 38.08 22.00
N ASN A 57 31.91 37.48 21.51
CA ASN A 57 31.68 36.07 21.70
C ASN A 57 31.40 35.50 20.31
N GLU A 58 32.39 34.81 19.76
CA GLU A 58 32.29 34.03 18.56
C GLU A 58 31.20 32.95 18.76
N LYS A 59 29.99 33.31 18.40
CA LYS A 59 28.90 32.34 18.26
C LYS A 59 29.05 31.76 16.85
N SER A 60 29.65 30.58 16.77
CA SER A 60 29.63 29.78 15.57
C SER A 60 28.19 29.71 15.05
N LYS A 61 27.93 30.32 13.92
CA LYS A 61 26.74 30.10 13.12
C LYS A 61 26.78 28.63 12.70
N ILE A 62 26.03 27.80 13.39
CA ILE A 62 25.63 26.49 12.85
C ILE A 62 24.73 26.83 11.66
N ASN A 63 25.26 26.70 10.46
CA ASN A 63 24.47 26.81 9.26
C ASN A 63 23.36 25.76 9.31
N SER A 64 22.13 26.18 9.12
CA SER A 64 20.97 25.29 8.98
C SER A 64 21.09 24.29 7.82
N ASP A 65 22.08 24.46 6.98
CA ASP A 65 22.36 23.57 5.84
C ASP A 65 23.21 22.34 6.23
N ASP A 66 23.88 22.35 7.41
CA ASP A 66 24.70 21.23 7.89
C ASP A 66 23.90 20.16 8.66
N ILE A 67 22.62 20.41 8.97
CA ILE A 67 21.76 19.44 9.68
C ILE A 67 21.19 18.38 8.71
N ASN A 68 21.31 18.59 7.38
CA ASN A 68 20.73 17.69 6.38
C ASN A 68 21.75 16.73 5.72
N SER A 69 23.00 16.72 6.14
CA SER A 69 24.04 15.87 5.55
C SER A 69 24.18 14.49 6.22
N ASN A 70 23.43 14.24 7.32
CA ASN A 70 23.29 12.92 7.96
C ASN A 70 21.90 12.29 7.71
N ALA A 71 21.16 12.74 6.70
CA ALA A 71 20.05 11.98 6.18
C ALA A 71 20.63 10.68 5.62
N ILE A 72 20.33 9.62 6.32
CA ILE A 72 20.70 8.24 6.08
C ILE A 72 20.55 7.92 4.62
N ASP A 73 21.68 7.69 3.98
CA ASP A 73 21.73 7.41 2.56
C ASP A 73 21.30 5.96 2.30
N VAL A 74 19.98 5.75 2.21
CA VAL A 74 19.35 4.51 1.78
C VAL A 74 19.88 4.10 0.38
N THR A 75 20.40 5.03 -0.40
CA THR A 75 20.93 4.74 -1.74
C THR A 75 22.11 3.76 -1.69
N SER A 76 22.82 3.70 -0.56
CA SER A 76 23.89 2.72 -0.36
C SER A 76 23.40 1.27 -0.30
N LEU A 77 22.11 1.03 -0.05
CA LEU A 77 21.48 -0.29 -0.02
C LEU A 77 20.95 -0.72 -1.40
N ILE A 78 20.88 0.21 -2.34
CA ILE A 78 20.39 -0.06 -3.70
C ILE A 78 21.51 -0.73 -4.48
N PRO A 79 21.26 -1.91 -5.09
CA PRO A 79 22.27 -2.58 -5.89
C PRO A 79 22.74 -1.76 -7.09
N ALA A 80 23.97 -1.97 -7.54
CA ALA A 80 24.47 -1.33 -8.75
C ALA A 80 23.59 -1.69 -9.97
N GLY A 81 23.23 -0.69 -10.77
CA GLY A 81 22.33 -0.86 -11.92
C GLY A 81 20.83 -0.80 -11.56
N TRP A 82 20.52 -0.40 -10.34
CA TRP A 82 19.15 -0.13 -9.88
C TRP A 82 19.01 1.32 -9.42
N HIS A 83 17.80 1.84 -9.43
CA HIS A 83 17.43 3.16 -8.89
C HIS A 83 16.06 3.05 -8.19
N ILE A 84 15.69 4.05 -7.41
CA ILE A 84 14.33 4.15 -6.85
C ILE A 84 13.39 4.41 -8.02
N LEU A 85 12.30 3.64 -8.09
CA LEU A 85 11.26 3.83 -9.11
C LEU A 85 10.76 5.28 -9.08
N GLU A 86 10.67 5.91 -10.25
CA GLU A 86 10.03 7.21 -10.41
C GLU A 86 8.57 7.01 -10.82
N HIS A 87 7.64 7.27 -9.90
CA HIS A 87 6.21 7.07 -10.09
C HIS A 87 5.39 8.15 -9.38
N THR A 88 4.13 8.35 -9.79
CA THR A 88 3.20 9.26 -9.11
C THR A 88 2.66 8.67 -7.82
N GLU A 89 2.50 7.35 -7.78
CA GLU A 89 2.06 6.63 -6.58
C GLU A 89 3.22 6.41 -5.60
N PRO A 90 2.94 6.23 -4.30
CA PRO A 90 3.98 6.08 -3.29
C PRO A 90 4.90 4.88 -3.55
N VAL A 91 6.16 5.15 -3.85
CA VAL A 91 7.22 4.14 -4.06
C VAL A 91 8.04 3.87 -2.80
N LYS A 92 7.77 4.62 -1.72
CA LYS A 92 8.47 4.56 -0.43
C LYS A 92 7.46 4.61 0.71
N ALA A 93 7.65 3.76 1.72
CA ALA A 93 6.86 3.73 2.94
C ALA A 93 7.74 3.52 4.17
N GLU A 94 7.39 4.18 5.28
CA GLU A 94 8.12 4.12 6.55
C GLU A 94 7.21 3.62 7.68
N GLY A 95 7.75 2.79 8.59
CA GLY A 95 7.04 2.26 9.75
C GLY A 95 7.82 1.17 10.45
N ASP A 96 7.42 0.78 11.66
CA ASP A 96 8.04 -0.28 12.45
C ASP A 96 7.55 -1.66 11.97
N LEU A 97 8.41 -2.39 11.28
CA LEU A 97 8.13 -3.68 10.65
C LEU A 97 8.60 -4.87 11.50
N ASN A 98 9.68 -4.67 12.27
CA ASN A 98 10.31 -5.70 13.11
C ASN A 98 9.90 -5.60 14.59
N LYS A 99 9.14 -4.57 14.97
CA LYS A 99 8.61 -4.27 16.32
C LYS A 99 9.69 -3.91 17.33
N ASP A 100 10.75 -3.24 16.90
CA ASP A 100 11.80 -2.74 17.79
C ASP A 100 11.61 -1.27 18.20
N GLY A 101 10.56 -0.61 17.66
CA GLY A 101 10.20 0.77 17.93
C GLY A 101 10.99 1.79 17.10
N ILE A 102 11.77 1.33 16.12
CA ILE A 102 12.50 2.17 15.18
C ILE A 102 11.77 2.13 13.82
N GLN A 103 11.81 3.21 13.07
CA GLN A 103 11.22 3.24 11.74
C GLN A 103 12.07 2.46 10.74
N ASP A 104 11.46 1.51 10.09
CA ASP A 104 11.96 0.74 8.97
C ASP A 104 11.47 1.34 7.66
N LEU A 105 11.99 0.83 6.55
CA LEU A 105 11.76 1.38 5.22
C LEU A 105 11.43 0.28 4.22
N ALA A 106 10.42 0.50 3.40
CA ALA A 106 10.13 -0.26 2.20
C ALA A 106 10.24 0.67 0.99
N ILE A 107 10.92 0.25 -0.09
CA ILE A 107 11.13 1.04 -1.31
C ILE A 107 10.96 0.14 -2.52
N VAL A 108 10.34 0.67 -3.57
CA VAL A 108 10.36 0.03 -4.89
C VAL A 108 11.56 0.53 -5.67
N ILE A 109 12.36 -0.40 -6.16
CA ILE A 109 13.52 -0.15 -7.01
C ILE A 109 13.31 -0.76 -8.40
N GLU A 110 13.91 -0.15 -9.42
CA GLU A 110 13.80 -0.53 -10.82
C GLU A 110 15.18 -0.60 -11.48
N LYS A 111 15.36 -1.52 -12.43
CA LYS A 111 16.62 -1.65 -13.18
C LYS A 111 16.83 -0.52 -14.16
N THR A 112 18.04 0.04 -14.18
CA THR A 112 18.40 1.22 -14.96
C THR A 112 18.56 0.96 -16.48
N GLN A 113 18.79 -0.28 -16.91
CA GLN A 113 19.18 -0.61 -18.29
C GLN A 113 18.10 -1.35 -19.09
N GLU A 114 16.91 -1.49 -18.57
CA GLU A 114 15.80 -2.15 -19.26
C GLU A 114 14.86 -1.07 -19.79
N GLU A 115 14.84 -0.85 -21.10
CA GLU A 115 14.18 0.34 -21.70
C GLU A 115 12.65 0.22 -21.82
N TYR A 116 12.07 -0.98 -21.79
CA TYR A 116 10.65 -1.14 -22.14
C TYR A 116 9.78 -1.71 -21.02
N ASP A 117 10.28 -2.63 -20.25
CA ASP A 117 9.57 -3.25 -19.13
C ASP A 117 10.59 -3.60 -18.05
N ALA A 118 11.09 -2.57 -17.40
CA ALA A 118 12.19 -2.73 -16.46
C ALA A 118 11.74 -3.57 -15.26
N THR A 119 12.58 -4.54 -14.88
CA THR A 119 12.36 -5.37 -13.70
C THR A 119 12.29 -4.49 -12.46
N ARG A 120 11.25 -4.69 -11.63
CA ARG A 120 11.03 -4.01 -10.38
C ARG A 120 11.21 -4.96 -9.20
N SER A 121 11.63 -4.44 -8.07
CA SER A 121 11.85 -5.21 -6.84
C SER A 121 11.43 -4.40 -5.63
N LEU A 122 10.97 -5.09 -4.60
CA LEU A 122 10.70 -4.52 -3.28
C LEU A 122 11.96 -4.65 -2.41
N LEU A 123 12.57 -3.53 -2.04
CA LEU A 123 13.66 -3.45 -1.07
C LEU A 123 13.06 -3.11 0.30
N ILE A 124 13.42 -3.89 1.33
CA ILE A 124 13.04 -3.62 2.72
C ILE A 124 14.30 -3.52 3.56
N ALA A 125 14.39 -2.46 4.37
CA ALA A 125 15.51 -2.20 5.26
C ALA A 125 15.04 -1.87 6.67
N PHE A 126 15.70 -2.41 7.68
CA PHE A 126 15.46 -2.11 9.09
C PHE A 126 16.26 -0.91 9.55
N GLY A 127 15.62 -0.01 10.27
CA GLY A 127 16.25 1.12 10.93
C GLY A 127 17.10 0.69 12.11
N ASN A 128 18.20 1.38 12.35
CA ASN A 128 19.10 1.17 13.46
C ASN A 128 19.06 2.36 14.44
N LYS A 129 19.50 2.15 15.69
CA LYS A 129 19.57 3.19 16.75
C LYS A 129 20.51 4.34 16.42
N ASP A 130 21.49 4.12 15.59
CA ASP A 130 22.46 5.11 15.12
C ASP A 130 21.96 5.87 13.88
N HIS A 131 20.68 5.73 13.56
CA HIS A 131 20.02 6.31 12.41
C HIS A 131 20.54 5.80 11.05
N THR A 132 21.17 4.65 10.98
CA THR A 132 21.47 3.93 9.74
C THR A 132 20.39 2.92 9.40
N PHE A 133 20.44 2.32 8.20
CA PHE A 133 19.59 1.20 7.81
C PHE A 133 20.42 -0.05 7.53
N SER A 134 19.84 -1.19 7.84
CA SER A 134 20.35 -2.51 7.50
C SER A 134 19.42 -3.17 6.49
N LEU A 135 19.95 -3.66 5.36
CA LEU A 135 19.17 -4.38 4.39
C LEU A 135 18.56 -5.64 5.02
N SER A 136 17.23 -5.74 4.98
CA SER A 136 16.50 -6.95 5.40
C SER A 136 16.33 -7.91 4.23
N THR A 137 15.79 -7.42 3.10
CA THR A 137 15.58 -8.24 1.90
C THR A 137 15.42 -7.37 0.65
N ILE A 138 15.70 -7.97 -0.51
CA ILE A 138 15.24 -7.50 -1.82
C ILE A 138 14.47 -8.66 -2.42
N ALA A 139 13.22 -8.40 -2.81
CA ALA A 139 12.32 -9.39 -3.37
C ALA A 139 11.95 -9.02 -4.79
N ASP A 140 12.37 -9.86 -5.72
CA ASP A 140 11.95 -9.79 -7.11
C ASP A 140 10.54 -10.39 -7.24
N LYS A 141 9.84 -10.10 -8.34
CA LYS A 141 8.53 -10.67 -8.69
C LYS A 141 7.39 -10.35 -7.70
N VAL A 142 7.53 -9.29 -6.94
CA VAL A 142 6.51 -8.76 -6.04
C VAL A 142 5.79 -7.57 -6.65
N ILE A 143 6.48 -6.87 -7.55
CA ILE A 143 6.00 -5.66 -8.23
C ILE A 143 5.86 -6.00 -9.71
N LEU A 144 4.68 -5.72 -10.28
CA LEU A 144 4.44 -5.86 -11.71
C LEU A 144 5.26 -4.86 -12.54
N GLY A 145 5.62 -5.24 -13.75
CA GLY A 145 6.26 -4.36 -14.72
C GLY A 145 5.30 -3.30 -15.26
N ALA A 146 5.86 -2.22 -15.82
CA ALA A 146 5.09 -1.07 -16.32
C ALA A 146 4.11 -1.43 -17.45
N GLN A 147 4.28 -2.56 -18.13
CA GLN A 147 3.44 -2.99 -19.24
C GLN A 147 2.38 -4.04 -18.86
N GLU A 148 2.33 -4.45 -17.60
CA GLU A 148 1.48 -5.56 -17.15
C GLU A 148 0.07 -5.13 -16.74
N GLY A 149 -0.21 -3.82 -16.68
CA GLY A 149 -1.55 -3.28 -16.36
C GLY A 149 -2.56 -3.32 -17.51
N GLY A 150 -2.21 -3.93 -18.64
CA GLY A 150 -3.09 -4.04 -19.80
C GLY A 150 -3.36 -2.69 -20.45
N GLY A 151 -4.64 -2.39 -20.80
CA GLY A 151 -5.02 -1.11 -21.41
C GLY A 151 -4.92 0.10 -20.46
N TRP A 152 -4.69 -0.13 -19.17
CA TRP A 152 -4.46 0.92 -18.19
C TRP A 152 -3.04 1.47 -18.26
N GLY A 153 -2.06 0.63 -18.65
CA GLY A 153 -0.63 0.93 -18.67
C GLY A 153 0.07 0.37 -17.44
N ASP A 154 0.81 1.20 -16.73
CA ASP A 154 1.52 0.80 -15.51
C ASP A 154 0.53 0.44 -14.39
N PRO A 155 0.56 -0.81 -13.87
CA PRO A 155 -0.39 -1.25 -12.84
C PRO A 155 0.00 -0.84 -11.43
N PHE A 156 1.19 -0.34 -11.18
CA PHE A 156 1.67 -0.01 -9.85
C PHE A 156 0.80 1.07 -9.18
N ASP A 157 0.12 0.70 -8.07
CA ASP A 157 -0.80 1.55 -7.30
C ASP A 157 -0.23 1.92 -5.92
N GLY A 158 1.08 1.66 -5.72
CA GLY A 158 1.83 2.11 -4.56
C GLY A 158 2.11 1.07 -3.50
N ILE A 159 2.93 1.47 -2.53
CA ILE A 159 3.22 0.71 -1.31
C ILE A 159 2.91 1.52 -0.07
N ILE A 160 2.46 0.85 0.98
CA ILE A 160 2.28 1.43 2.32
C ILE A 160 2.80 0.48 3.39
N ILE A 161 3.13 1.02 4.58
CA ILE A 161 3.29 0.24 5.80
C ILE A 161 2.05 0.46 6.68
N ASP A 162 1.33 -0.61 6.95
CA ASP A 162 0.14 -0.61 7.79
C ASP A 162 0.19 -1.76 8.79
N ARG A 163 0.04 -1.44 10.09
CA ARG A 163 0.03 -2.39 11.20
C ARG A 163 1.23 -3.34 11.20
N GLY A 164 2.44 -2.80 10.94
CA GLY A 164 3.69 -3.56 10.93
C GLY A 164 3.78 -4.55 9.75
N SER A 165 3.18 -4.22 8.63
CA SER A 165 3.22 -5.02 7.40
C SER A 165 3.39 -4.10 6.20
N VAL A 166 4.16 -4.54 5.21
CA VAL A 166 4.24 -3.90 3.89
C VAL A 166 3.04 -4.36 3.07
N VAL A 167 2.32 -3.43 2.47
CA VAL A 167 1.26 -3.71 1.51
C VAL A 167 1.69 -3.17 0.15
N VAL A 168 1.69 -4.03 -0.85
CA VAL A 168 1.89 -3.69 -2.26
C VAL A 168 0.52 -3.68 -2.92
N SER A 169 0.23 -2.67 -3.71
CA SER A 169 -1.04 -2.50 -4.42
C SER A 169 -0.80 -2.35 -5.91
N ASP A 170 -1.62 -3.04 -6.69
CA ASP A 170 -1.66 -2.95 -8.15
C ASP A 170 -3.10 -2.69 -8.62
N PHE A 171 -3.24 -1.94 -9.72
CA PHE A 171 -4.51 -1.66 -10.37
C PHE A 171 -4.34 -1.68 -11.89
N GLY A 172 -5.20 -2.38 -12.60
CA GLY A 172 -5.04 -2.52 -14.04
C GLY A 172 -6.32 -2.90 -14.78
N GLY A 173 -6.12 -3.36 -16.01
CA GLY A 173 -7.18 -3.82 -16.90
C GLY A 173 -7.47 -2.85 -18.05
N SER A 174 -8.63 -3.04 -18.69
CA SER A 174 -9.11 -2.19 -19.77
C SER A 174 -10.61 -1.88 -19.58
N SER A 175 -11.50 -2.52 -20.31
CA SER A 175 -12.95 -2.50 -20.01
C SER A 175 -13.29 -3.28 -18.74
N GLN A 176 -12.53 -4.33 -18.46
CA GLN A 176 -12.54 -5.00 -17.17
C GLN A 176 -11.35 -4.52 -16.36
N ARG A 177 -11.65 -3.92 -15.19
CA ARG A 177 -10.66 -3.42 -14.25
C ARG A 177 -10.45 -4.43 -13.13
N TRP A 178 -9.25 -4.44 -12.58
CA TRP A 178 -8.89 -5.27 -11.44
C TRP A 178 -7.97 -4.51 -10.51
N TYR A 179 -7.92 -4.91 -9.25
CA TYR A 179 -6.88 -4.54 -8.30
C TYR A 179 -6.44 -5.76 -7.51
N ASP A 180 -5.19 -5.74 -7.08
CA ASP A 180 -4.62 -6.72 -6.17
C ASP A 180 -3.86 -6.00 -5.05
N LYS A 181 -3.91 -6.56 -3.84
CA LYS A 181 -3.15 -6.08 -2.69
C LYS A 181 -2.54 -7.27 -1.97
N TYR A 182 -1.23 -7.24 -1.83
CA TYR A 182 -0.44 -8.26 -1.17
C TYR A 182 0.15 -7.70 0.10
N ARG A 183 -0.12 -8.37 1.24
CA ARG A 183 0.34 -7.94 2.55
C ARG A 183 1.43 -8.87 3.05
N PHE A 184 2.64 -8.33 3.27
CA PHE A 184 3.80 -9.06 3.78
C PHE A 184 4.16 -8.60 5.18
N ARG A 185 4.51 -9.55 6.05
CA ARG A 185 4.91 -9.28 7.43
C ARG A 185 6.16 -10.05 7.81
N PHE A 186 7.05 -9.35 8.55
CA PHE A 186 8.20 -9.96 9.18
C PHE A 186 7.78 -10.71 10.44
N GLN A 187 8.09 -12.00 10.51
CA GLN A 187 7.88 -12.89 11.65
C GLN A 187 8.80 -14.08 11.54
N GLU A 188 9.21 -14.69 12.67
CA GLU A 188 10.10 -15.85 12.69
C GLU A 188 11.40 -15.65 11.87
N ASN A 189 11.95 -14.43 11.91
CA ASN A 189 13.14 -13.98 11.17
C ASN A 189 13.03 -14.11 9.64
N ASP A 190 11.83 -14.06 9.09
CA ASP A 190 11.60 -14.09 7.64
C ASP A 190 10.35 -13.29 7.27
N TRP A 191 10.16 -13.04 5.98
CA TRP A 191 9.02 -12.35 5.43
C TRP A 191 7.99 -13.32 4.87
N TYR A 192 6.72 -13.13 5.21
CA TYR A 192 5.63 -13.99 4.78
C TYR A 192 4.46 -13.21 4.22
N LEU A 193 3.85 -13.72 3.14
CA LEU A 193 2.54 -13.28 2.67
C LEU A 193 1.49 -13.70 3.70
N ILE A 194 0.80 -12.71 4.29
CA ILE A 194 -0.19 -12.92 5.35
C ILE A 194 -1.60 -12.52 4.99
N GLY A 195 -1.79 -11.84 3.86
CA GLY A 195 -3.09 -11.40 3.39
C GLY A 195 -3.06 -11.07 1.92
N VAL A 196 -4.18 -11.33 1.25
CA VAL A 196 -4.42 -10.99 -0.16
C VAL A 196 -5.82 -10.41 -0.27
N SER A 197 -5.94 -9.25 -0.91
CA SER A 197 -7.23 -8.69 -1.30
C SER A 197 -7.20 -8.46 -2.79
N MET A 198 -8.24 -8.87 -3.50
CA MET A 198 -8.36 -8.69 -4.93
C MET A 198 -9.77 -8.29 -5.30
N GLY A 199 -9.91 -7.58 -6.41
CA GLY A 199 -11.20 -7.19 -6.92
C GLY A 199 -11.18 -6.97 -8.42
N TRP A 200 -12.33 -7.17 -9.04
CA TRP A 200 -12.50 -6.96 -10.47
C TRP A 200 -13.93 -6.55 -10.80
N ASN A 201 -14.08 -5.75 -11.85
CA ASN A 201 -15.39 -5.46 -12.37
C ASN A 201 -15.78 -6.48 -13.45
N HIS A 202 -17.08 -6.72 -13.58
CA HIS A 202 -17.67 -7.53 -14.63
C HIS A 202 -19.03 -6.96 -15.06
N SER A 203 -19.45 -7.32 -16.27
CA SER A 203 -20.76 -6.91 -16.80
C SER A 203 -21.89 -7.72 -16.17
N ILE A 204 -22.98 -7.02 -15.83
CA ILE A 204 -24.23 -7.60 -15.34
C ILE A 204 -25.40 -7.09 -16.20
N LYS A 205 -26.61 -7.61 -15.99
CA LYS A 205 -27.84 -7.22 -16.68
C LYS A 205 -27.64 -7.20 -18.21
N GLU A 206 -27.16 -8.31 -18.75
CA GLU A 206 -26.89 -8.48 -20.20
C GLU A 206 -25.91 -7.42 -20.77
N GLY A 207 -24.97 -6.96 -19.93
CA GLY A 207 -23.92 -6.01 -20.32
C GLY A 207 -24.32 -4.52 -20.24
N THR A 208 -25.50 -4.23 -19.70
CA THR A 208 -25.98 -2.83 -19.56
C THR A 208 -25.43 -2.14 -18.33
N GLU A 209 -24.96 -2.90 -17.32
CA GLU A 209 -24.40 -2.39 -16.09
C GLU A 209 -23.09 -3.11 -15.74
N MET A 210 -22.28 -2.49 -14.89
CA MET A 210 -21.03 -3.07 -14.35
C MET A 210 -21.21 -3.30 -12.86
N ALA A 211 -20.76 -4.45 -12.38
CA ALA A 211 -20.60 -4.76 -10.96
C ALA A 211 -19.15 -4.94 -10.60
N PHE A 212 -18.84 -4.90 -9.29
CA PHE A 212 -17.51 -5.09 -8.77
C PHE A 212 -17.52 -6.22 -7.74
N ASP A 213 -16.72 -7.24 -7.97
CA ASP A 213 -16.51 -8.36 -7.05
C ASP A 213 -15.22 -8.15 -6.27
N GLU A 214 -15.21 -8.57 -5.00
CA GLU A 214 -14.05 -8.49 -4.13
C GLU A 214 -13.83 -9.80 -3.38
N GLU A 215 -12.57 -10.15 -3.19
CA GLU A 215 -12.14 -11.27 -2.36
C GLU A 215 -11.05 -10.80 -1.40
N ASP A 216 -11.20 -11.11 -0.11
CA ASP A 216 -10.22 -10.82 0.94
C ASP A 216 -9.86 -12.11 1.68
N TYR A 217 -8.57 -12.35 1.84
CA TYR A 217 -8.02 -13.53 2.48
C TYR A 217 -7.07 -13.16 3.62
N ASN A 218 -7.37 -13.60 4.82
CA ASN A 218 -6.44 -13.62 5.94
C ASN A 218 -5.73 -14.98 5.99
N LEU A 219 -4.50 -15.03 5.49
CA LEU A 219 -3.74 -16.28 5.39
C LEU A 219 -3.22 -16.79 6.74
N LEU A 220 -3.18 -15.92 7.78
CA LEU A 220 -2.79 -16.33 9.14
C LEU A 220 -3.86 -17.17 9.83
N THR A 221 -5.12 -16.88 9.57
CA THR A 221 -6.26 -17.56 10.20
C THR A 221 -6.98 -18.52 9.26
N GLY A 222 -6.85 -18.29 7.96
CA GLY A 222 -7.57 -18.99 6.90
C GLY A 222 -8.96 -18.41 6.64
N ASP A 223 -9.30 -17.26 7.27
CA ASP A 223 -10.56 -16.58 7.04
C ASP A 223 -10.59 -15.92 5.66
N TYR A 224 -11.80 -15.86 5.10
CA TYR A 224 -12.04 -15.14 3.85
C TYR A 224 -13.37 -14.40 3.88
N ILE A 225 -13.44 -13.34 3.08
CA ILE A 225 -14.65 -12.58 2.80
C ILE A 225 -14.74 -12.43 1.28
N PHE A 226 -15.89 -12.78 0.69
CA PHE A 226 -16.22 -12.52 -0.70
C PHE A 226 -17.43 -11.62 -0.77
N ASN A 227 -17.33 -10.54 -1.51
CA ASN A 227 -18.43 -9.69 -1.91
C ASN A 227 -18.63 -9.89 -3.42
N LYS A 228 -19.72 -10.52 -3.82
CA LYS A 228 -20.00 -10.86 -5.22
C LYS A 228 -21.36 -10.38 -5.63
N THR A 229 -21.45 -9.81 -6.82
CA THR A 229 -22.70 -9.34 -7.41
C THR A 229 -23.15 -10.30 -8.50
N ASN A 230 -24.39 -10.76 -8.41
CA ASN A 230 -24.96 -11.66 -9.42
C ASN A 230 -25.40 -10.90 -10.69
N GLU A 231 -25.81 -11.64 -11.73
CA GLU A 231 -26.25 -11.08 -13.01
C GLU A 231 -27.45 -10.12 -12.89
N ASN A 232 -28.23 -10.20 -11.80
CA ASN A 232 -29.36 -9.31 -11.52
C ASN A 232 -28.97 -8.03 -10.75
N GLY A 233 -27.70 -7.89 -10.35
CA GLY A 233 -27.21 -6.76 -9.56
C GLY A 233 -27.40 -6.94 -8.05
N GLU A 234 -27.67 -8.15 -7.56
CA GLU A 234 -27.81 -8.44 -6.15
C GLU A 234 -26.44 -8.78 -5.54
N GLU A 235 -26.02 -8.03 -4.53
CA GLU A 235 -24.78 -8.28 -3.79
C GLU A 235 -24.96 -9.40 -2.77
N LYS A 236 -23.93 -10.24 -2.65
CA LYS A 236 -23.85 -11.30 -1.65
C LYS A 236 -22.50 -11.34 -0.98
N ILE A 237 -22.50 -11.09 0.34
CA ILE A 237 -21.31 -11.24 1.16
C ILE A 237 -21.26 -12.67 1.72
N THR A 238 -20.18 -13.39 1.41
CA THR A 238 -19.89 -14.71 1.95
C THR A 238 -18.67 -14.65 2.84
N ARG A 239 -18.74 -15.22 4.02
CA ARG A 239 -17.63 -15.35 4.97
C ARG A 239 -17.41 -16.80 5.30
N GLY A 240 -16.15 -17.19 5.47
CA GLY A 240 -15.81 -18.55 5.84
C GLY A 240 -14.37 -18.69 6.30
N ASN A 241 -13.98 -19.93 6.59
CA ASN A 241 -12.61 -20.26 6.98
C ASN A 241 -12.17 -21.52 6.25
N ARG A 242 -11.01 -21.45 5.58
CA ARG A 242 -10.40 -22.57 4.82
C ARG A 242 -9.33 -23.30 5.63
N GLY A 243 -9.17 -22.94 6.93
CA GLY A 243 -8.09 -23.42 7.76
C GLY A 243 -6.73 -22.80 7.42
N LYS A 244 -5.84 -22.89 8.38
CA LYS A 244 -4.46 -22.38 8.20
C LYS A 244 -3.69 -23.25 7.21
N LYS A 245 -2.97 -22.62 6.32
CA LYS A 245 -2.02 -23.25 5.41
C LYS A 245 -0.60 -22.75 5.71
N LYS A 246 0.40 -23.44 5.18
CA LYS A 246 1.78 -22.92 5.18
C LYS A 246 1.81 -21.60 4.45
N LEU A 247 2.36 -20.58 5.08
CA LEU A 247 2.52 -19.27 4.46
C LEU A 247 3.61 -19.30 3.40
N VAL A 248 3.43 -18.54 2.35
CA VAL A 248 4.44 -18.33 1.31
C VAL A 248 5.45 -17.31 1.81
N LYS A 249 6.73 -17.61 1.68
CA LYS A 249 7.80 -16.65 1.97
C LYS A 249 7.88 -15.60 0.86
N LEU A 250 8.24 -14.37 1.23
CA LEU A 250 8.41 -13.29 0.26
C LEU A 250 9.44 -13.65 -0.84
N GLY A 251 10.55 -14.29 -0.47
CA GLY A 251 11.56 -14.75 -1.44
C GLY A 251 11.12 -15.91 -2.34
N GLU A 252 10.01 -16.58 -2.01
CA GLU A 252 9.39 -17.64 -2.83
C GLU A 252 8.12 -17.15 -3.56
N PHE A 253 7.67 -15.95 -3.25
CA PHE A 253 6.47 -15.36 -3.84
C PHE A 253 6.74 -14.97 -5.30
N ASN A 254 5.78 -15.24 -6.15
CA ASN A 254 5.77 -14.80 -7.54
C ASN A 254 4.35 -14.33 -7.89
N ILE A 255 4.24 -13.04 -8.22
CA ILE A 255 2.96 -12.42 -8.56
C ILE A 255 2.31 -13.06 -9.79
N ASP A 256 3.10 -13.60 -10.72
CA ASP A 256 2.61 -14.30 -11.91
C ASP A 256 1.90 -15.62 -11.60
N ASP A 257 2.05 -16.15 -10.40
CA ASP A 257 1.47 -17.44 -9.98
C ASP A 257 0.12 -17.24 -9.24
N MET A 258 -0.34 -15.99 -9.07
CA MET A 258 -1.53 -15.61 -8.30
C MET A 258 -2.80 -15.53 -9.16
#